data_05e66553ac7f8b92cff6efa0450fab47
#
_entry.id   05e66553ac7f8b92cff6efa0450fab47
#
_cell.length_a   1.000
_cell.length_b   1.000
_cell.length_c   1.000
_cell.angle_alpha   90.00
_cell.angle_beta   90.00
_cell.angle_gamma   90.00
#
_symmetry.space_group_name_H-M   'P 1'
#
loop_
_entity.id
_entity.type
_entity.pdbx_description
1 polymer ?
#
loop_
_entity_poly.entity_id
_entity_poly.type
_entity_poly.pdbx_seq_one_letter_code
_entity_poly.pdbx_strand_id
1 'polypeptide(L)'
;MASRFGNGVVKYFKDNIGIIIALLAMCIFLVIFPTTRTTFLTPNNMFNILRQNASNLFLATGMTMVIILGGIELSVGSVIALSGCVVNLGLPEAVGFLAAILVGAIVGMFNGLVICKTDIPPFIVTLASMNIAKGIALVYTQGAPIRCMTDAFKFPGAGYVGPVPTPVILMLIVFVIAALMINRTQLGRHIYAVGGNAQAAKFSGINVSKVKFIVYTYTGIMAGIAGVVVASRLYSGQPTAGDGAEMDAIAAVVVGGTSMSGGSGRIGGTLIGVLIIGVLNNGLNLMGVDSNWQYIVKGLVILLAVYVDFIRNKKAGR
;
A
#
# COMPACT_ATOMS: atom_id res chain seq x y z
N MET A 1 -23.24 -24.07 -6.99
CA MET A 1 -22.11 -23.25 -6.48
C MET A 1 -21.05 -22.97 -7.54
N ALA A 2 -20.66 -23.92 -8.36
CA ALA A 2 -19.63 -23.77 -9.41
C ALA A 2 -19.94 -22.67 -10.47
N SER A 3 -21.19 -22.50 -10.91
CA SER A 3 -21.55 -21.47 -11.91
C SER A 3 -21.45 -20.03 -11.39
N ARG A 4 -21.68 -19.80 -10.10
CA ARG A 4 -21.51 -18.47 -9.49
C ARG A 4 -20.03 -18.07 -9.31
N PHE A 5 -19.16 -19.06 -9.07
CA PHE A 5 -17.70 -18.82 -9.00
C PHE A 5 -17.13 -18.49 -10.40
N GLY A 6 -17.50 -19.24 -11.43
CA GLY A 6 -17.07 -18.99 -12.81
C GLY A 6 -17.47 -17.62 -13.33
N ASN A 7 -18.73 -17.20 -13.08
CA ASN A 7 -19.21 -15.87 -13.48
C ASN A 7 -18.52 -14.73 -12.73
N GLY A 8 -18.11 -14.94 -11.47
CA GLY A 8 -17.35 -13.96 -10.68
C GLY A 8 -15.94 -13.73 -11.23
N VAL A 9 -15.24 -14.81 -11.59
CA VAL A 9 -13.90 -14.76 -12.17
C VAL A 9 -13.91 -14.09 -13.55
N VAL A 10 -14.82 -14.48 -14.43
CA VAL A 10 -14.96 -13.87 -15.77
C VAL A 10 -15.28 -12.38 -15.65
N LYS A 11 -16.16 -12.00 -14.73
CA LYS A 11 -16.44 -10.57 -14.50
C LYS A 11 -15.23 -9.81 -14.00
N TYR A 12 -14.45 -10.39 -13.07
CA TYR A 12 -13.22 -9.79 -12.57
C TYR A 12 -12.22 -9.50 -13.71
N PHE A 13 -11.99 -10.49 -14.59
CA PHE A 13 -11.09 -10.32 -15.74
C PHE A 13 -11.63 -9.27 -16.73
N LYS A 14 -12.91 -9.26 -17.07
CA LYS A 14 -13.51 -8.25 -17.94
C LYS A 14 -13.37 -6.84 -17.36
N ASP A 15 -13.61 -6.70 -16.08
CA ASP A 15 -13.57 -5.41 -15.38
C ASP A 15 -12.16 -4.82 -15.27
N ASN A 16 -11.11 -5.66 -15.30
CA ASN A 16 -9.70 -5.25 -15.15
C ASN A 16 -8.85 -5.52 -16.41
N ILE A 17 -9.46 -5.82 -17.55
CA ILE A 17 -8.76 -6.27 -18.76
C ILE A 17 -7.68 -5.29 -19.23
N GLY A 18 -7.94 -3.98 -19.16
CA GLY A 18 -6.97 -2.96 -19.58
C GLY A 18 -5.70 -2.95 -18.72
N ILE A 19 -5.85 -3.08 -17.40
CA ILE A 19 -4.72 -3.09 -16.47
C ILE A 19 -3.95 -4.43 -16.57
N ILE A 20 -4.66 -5.54 -16.81
CA ILE A 20 -4.04 -6.85 -17.04
C ILE A 20 -3.22 -6.83 -18.33
N ILE A 21 -3.75 -6.25 -19.40
CA ILE A 21 -3.01 -6.09 -20.67
C ILE A 21 -1.75 -5.24 -20.46
N ALA A 22 -1.85 -4.14 -19.70
CA ALA A 22 -0.68 -3.31 -19.38
C ALA A 22 0.38 -4.08 -18.60
N LEU A 23 -0.01 -4.88 -17.60
CA LEU A 23 0.91 -5.74 -16.85
C LEU A 23 1.58 -6.78 -17.76
N LEU A 24 0.80 -7.46 -18.60
CA LEU A 24 1.33 -8.48 -19.52
C LEU A 24 2.28 -7.85 -20.55
N ALA A 25 1.93 -6.69 -21.12
CA ALA A 25 2.79 -5.98 -22.07
C ALA A 25 4.13 -5.62 -21.43
N MET A 26 4.14 -5.16 -20.18
CA MET A 26 5.35 -4.85 -19.46
C MET A 26 6.19 -6.11 -19.15
N CYS A 27 5.53 -7.21 -18.75
CA CYS A 27 6.23 -8.49 -18.56
C CYS A 27 6.84 -9.00 -19.88
N ILE A 28 6.10 -8.93 -20.99
CA ILE A 28 6.59 -9.32 -22.31
C ILE A 28 7.80 -8.46 -22.71
N PHE A 29 7.72 -7.16 -22.52
CA PHE A 29 8.84 -6.24 -22.76
C PHE A 29 10.11 -6.69 -22.01
N LEU A 30 9.99 -6.98 -20.69
CA LEU A 30 11.12 -7.40 -19.86
C LEU A 30 11.66 -8.79 -20.24
N VAL A 31 10.83 -9.69 -20.79
CA VAL A 31 11.26 -11.00 -21.29
C VAL A 31 12.06 -10.87 -22.60
N ILE A 32 11.74 -9.88 -23.42
CA ILE A 32 12.40 -9.68 -24.73
C ILE A 32 13.65 -8.81 -24.59
N PHE A 33 13.68 -7.91 -23.60
CA PHE A 33 14.75 -6.93 -23.46
C PHE A 33 16.11 -7.62 -23.12
N PRO A 34 17.19 -7.28 -23.81
CA PRO A 34 18.46 -8.06 -23.76
C PRO A 34 19.05 -8.25 -22.36
N THR A 35 19.01 -7.22 -21.51
CA THR A 35 19.62 -7.25 -20.17
C THR A 35 18.77 -7.98 -19.13
N THR A 36 17.45 -8.10 -19.35
CA THR A 36 16.51 -8.66 -18.37
C THR A 36 16.02 -10.06 -18.71
N ARG A 37 16.10 -10.46 -20.00
CA ARG A 37 15.53 -11.71 -20.52
C ARG A 37 15.95 -12.99 -19.80
N THR A 38 17.19 -13.07 -19.33
CA THR A 38 17.73 -14.25 -18.66
C THR A 38 17.39 -14.32 -17.19
N THR A 39 17.08 -13.17 -16.57
CA THR A 39 16.92 -13.04 -15.11
C THR A 39 15.45 -12.81 -14.72
N PHE A 40 14.67 -12.13 -15.54
CA PHE A 40 13.32 -11.68 -15.18
C PHE A 40 12.39 -12.83 -14.76
N LEU A 41 12.32 -13.93 -15.55
CA LEU A 41 11.44 -15.07 -15.23
C LEU A 41 12.07 -16.12 -14.31
N THR A 42 13.25 -15.87 -13.74
CA THR A 42 13.81 -16.83 -12.77
C THR A 42 12.94 -16.91 -11.51
N PRO A 43 12.77 -18.09 -10.89
CA PRO A 43 12.00 -18.25 -9.68
C PRO A 43 12.46 -17.29 -8.56
N ASN A 44 13.77 -17.12 -8.42
CA ASN A 44 14.33 -16.19 -7.43
C ASN A 44 13.87 -14.74 -7.66
N ASN A 45 13.87 -14.27 -8.93
CA ASN A 45 13.41 -12.91 -9.22
C ASN A 45 11.89 -12.77 -9.04
N MET A 46 11.10 -13.78 -9.41
CA MET A 46 9.66 -13.77 -9.17
C MET A 46 9.34 -13.66 -7.67
N PHE A 47 10.01 -14.44 -6.83
CA PHE A 47 9.88 -14.32 -5.38
C PHE A 47 10.39 -12.99 -4.86
N ASN A 48 11.44 -12.41 -5.44
CA ASN A 48 11.91 -11.06 -5.07
C ASN A 48 10.86 -9.98 -5.38
N ILE A 49 10.22 -10.04 -6.56
CA ILE A 49 9.13 -9.14 -6.92
C ILE A 49 8.00 -9.24 -5.87
N LEU A 50 7.53 -10.45 -5.58
CA LEU A 50 6.44 -10.66 -4.62
C LEU A 50 6.83 -10.20 -3.22
N ARG A 51 8.05 -10.48 -2.77
CA ARG A 51 8.57 -10.12 -1.45
C ARG A 51 8.69 -8.60 -1.27
N GLN A 52 9.17 -7.90 -2.30
CA GLN A 52 9.26 -6.44 -2.28
C GLN A 52 7.89 -5.78 -2.33
N ASN A 53 6.95 -6.36 -3.07
CA ASN A 53 5.61 -5.84 -3.19
C ASN A 53 4.72 -6.13 -1.98
N ALA A 54 5.11 -7.02 -1.09
CA ALA A 54 4.30 -7.33 0.09
C ALA A 54 4.02 -6.07 0.94
N SER A 55 5.07 -5.29 1.25
CA SER A 55 4.91 -4.03 2.00
C SER A 55 4.07 -3.00 1.25
N ASN A 56 4.26 -2.88 -0.07
CA ASN A 56 3.46 -1.96 -0.88
C ASN A 56 1.98 -2.38 -0.92
N LEU A 57 1.67 -3.69 -0.95
CA LEU A 57 0.28 -4.14 -0.91
C LEU A 57 -0.38 -3.84 0.44
N PHE A 58 0.34 -3.97 1.56
CA PHE A 58 -0.21 -3.57 2.86
C PHE A 58 -0.66 -2.11 2.84
N LEU A 59 0.20 -1.21 2.38
CA LEU A 59 -0.13 0.21 2.25
C LEU A 59 -1.27 0.44 1.26
N ALA A 60 -1.21 -0.19 0.09
CA ALA A 60 -2.18 -0.03 -0.97
C ALA A 60 -3.59 -0.49 -0.56
N THR A 61 -3.74 -1.48 0.35
CA THR A 61 -5.06 -1.86 0.86
C THR A 61 -5.71 -0.75 1.67
N GLY A 62 -4.96 -0.11 2.56
CA GLY A 62 -5.41 1.05 3.33
C GLY A 62 -5.65 2.27 2.42
N MET A 63 -4.68 2.56 1.55
CA MET A 63 -4.76 3.66 0.59
C MET A 63 -5.98 3.55 -0.33
N THR A 64 -6.35 2.33 -0.76
CA THR A 64 -7.58 2.10 -1.53
C THR A 64 -8.81 2.61 -0.79
N MET A 65 -8.94 2.28 0.50
CA MET A 65 -10.07 2.74 1.32
C MET A 65 -10.05 4.25 1.51
N VAL A 66 -8.87 4.84 1.76
CA VAL A 66 -8.70 6.29 1.94
C VAL A 66 -9.04 7.05 0.66
N ILE A 67 -8.56 6.60 -0.51
CA ILE A 67 -8.84 7.24 -1.80
C ILE A 67 -10.34 7.08 -2.16
N ILE A 68 -10.96 5.92 -1.92
CA ILE A 68 -12.41 5.77 -2.12
C ILE A 68 -13.19 6.76 -1.23
N LEU A 69 -12.72 7.07 -0.02
CA LEU A 69 -13.33 8.12 0.83
C LEU A 69 -13.09 9.55 0.32
N GLY A 70 -12.30 9.74 -0.72
CA GLY A 70 -11.91 11.06 -1.23
C GLY A 70 -10.79 11.72 -0.42
N GLY A 71 -10.02 10.94 0.35
CA GLY A 71 -8.86 11.40 1.11
C GLY A 71 -7.54 10.98 0.49
N ILE A 72 -6.43 11.46 1.07
CA ILE A 72 -5.06 11.05 0.78
C ILE A 72 -4.33 10.82 2.10
N GLU A 73 -3.51 9.77 2.17
CA GLU A 73 -2.71 9.43 3.36
C GLU A 73 -1.23 9.41 2.98
N LEU A 74 -0.51 10.43 3.40
CA LEU A 74 0.91 10.60 3.04
C LEU A 74 1.86 10.07 4.13
N SER A 75 1.39 9.86 5.36
CA SER A 75 2.29 9.51 6.47
C SER A 75 2.77 8.06 6.45
N VAL A 76 2.19 7.19 5.63
CA VAL A 76 2.44 5.74 5.64
C VAL A 76 3.92 5.38 5.45
N GLY A 77 4.68 6.10 4.60
CA GLY A 77 6.10 5.88 4.41
C GLY A 77 6.92 6.19 5.66
N SER A 78 6.67 7.32 6.30
CA SER A 78 7.32 7.70 7.57
C SER A 78 6.90 6.79 8.73
N VAL A 79 5.67 6.29 8.72
CA VAL A 79 5.19 5.30 9.69
C VAL A 79 5.93 3.96 9.53
N ILE A 80 6.22 3.52 8.29
CA ILE A 80 7.09 2.36 8.05
C ILE A 80 8.44 2.54 8.75
N ALA A 81 9.08 3.70 8.54
CA ALA A 81 10.38 4.00 9.12
C ALA A 81 10.32 4.01 10.65
N LEU A 82 9.38 4.74 11.24
CA LEU A 82 9.22 4.85 12.69
C LEU A 82 8.90 3.48 13.32
N SER A 83 7.94 2.75 12.77
CA SER A 83 7.56 1.41 13.24
C SER A 83 8.73 0.43 13.13
N GLY A 84 9.47 0.46 12.01
CA GLY A 84 10.66 -0.37 11.83
C GLY A 84 11.78 -0.06 12.83
N CYS A 85 11.96 1.20 13.24
CA CYS A 85 12.91 1.57 14.27
C CYS A 85 12.46 1.13 15.67
N VAL A 86 11.16 1.21 15.96
CA VAL A 86 10.58 0.82 17.26
C VAL A 86 10.65 -0.69 17.51
N VAL A 87 10.65 -1.53 16.50
CA VAL A 87 10.85 -2.99 16.68
C VAL A 87 12.12 -3.29 17.49
N ASN A 88 13.14 -2.46 17.37
CA ASN A 88 14.47 -2.66 17.97
C ASN A 88 14.67 -1.91 19.30
N LEU A 89 13.64 -1.75 20.12
CA LEU A 89 13.70 -1.12 21.47
C LEU A 89 14.43 -1.94 22.52
N GLY A 90 15.11 -3.05 22.17
CA GLY A 90 15.71 -3.96 23.15
C GLY A 90 14.69 -4.81 23.92
N LEU A 91 13.45 -4.85 23.45
CA LEU A 91 12.38 -5.69 23.99
C LEU A 91 12.40 -7.08 23.32
N PRO A 92 11.76 -8.10 23.93
CA PRO A 92 11.51 -9.35 23.23
C PRO A 92 10.82 -9.10 21.88
N GLU A 93 11.23 -9.82 20.83
CA GLU A 93 10.82 -9.52 19.44
C GLU A 93 9.30 -9.44 19.25
N ALA A 94 8.54 -10.33 19.89
CA ALA A 94 7.08 -10.32 19.83
C ALA A 94 6.50 -9.00 20.38
N VAL A 95 7.08 -8.47 21.44
CA VAL A 95 6.67 -7.16 22.03
C VAL A 95 7.08 -6.02 21.11
N GLY A 96 8.28 -6.09 20.52
CA GLY A 96 8.75 -5.13 19.52
C GLY A 96 7.83 -5.07 18.28
N PHE A 97 7.40 -6.23 17.77
CA PHE A 97 6.45 -6.29 16.66
C PHE A 97 5.10 -5.67 17.01
N LEU A 98 4.56 -5.99 18.19
CA LEU A 98 3.32 -5.37 18.67
C LEU A 98 3.47 -3.86 18.86
N ALA A 99 4.57 -3.40 19.43
CA ALA A 99 4.86 -1.98 19.61
C ALA A 99 4.91 -1.24 18.27
N ALA A 100 5.56 -1.83 17.25
CA ALA A 100 5.62 -1.27 15.90
C ALA A 100 4.23 -1.12 15.25
N ILE A 101 3.38 -2.14 15.39
CA ILE A 101 2.00 -2.11 14.89
C ILE A 101 1.18 -1.07 15.66
N LEU A 102 1.36 -0.97 16.97
CA LEU A 102 0.69 0.04 17.81
C LEU A 102 1.10 1.46 17.45
N VAL A 103 2.38 1.71 17.15
CA VAL A 103 2.85 3.02 16.64
C VAL A 103 2.10 3.38 15.36
N GLY A 104 2.00 2.47 14.41
CA GLY A 104 1.23 2.69 13.20
C GLY A 104 -0.25 2.99 13.50
N ALA A 105 -0.87 2.22 14.40
CA ALA A 105 -2.24 2.43 14.83
C ALA A 105 -2.44 3.81 15.48
N ILE A 106 -1.52 4.24 16.35
CA ILE A 106 -1.57 5.55 17.03
C ILE A 106 -1.50 6.69 16.01
N VAL A 107 -0.58 6.64 15.05
CA VAL A 107 -0.50 7.66 13.99
C VAL A 107 -1.77 7.67 13.13
N GLY A 108 -2.28 6.49 12.75
CA GLY A 108 -3.53 6.40 12.00
C GLY A 108 -4.75 6.90 12.79
N MET A 109 -4.83 6.60 14.09
CA MET A 109 -5.87 7.15 14.99
C MET A 109 -5.75 8.67 15.12
N PHE A 110 -4.54 9.20 15.26
CA PHE A 110 -4.28 10.64 15.29
C PHE A 110 -4.81 11.31 14.02
N ASN A 111 -4.39 10.81 12.84
CA ASN A 111 -4.87 11.33 11.56
C ASN A 111 -6.39 11.25 11.46
N GLY A 112 -6.98 10.10 11.80
CA GLY A 112 -8.42 9.90 11.79
C GLY A 112 -9.16 10.85 12.73
N LEU A 113 -8.67 11.07 13.95
CA LEU A 113 -9.27 11.98 14.92
C LEU A 113 -9.24 13.43 14.44
N VAL A 114 -8.09 13.91 13.97
CA VAL A 114 -7.95 15.29 13.47
C VAL A 114 -8.86 15.52 12.27
N ILE A 115 -8.83 14.62 11.26
CA ILE A 115 -9.66 14.70 10.05
C ILE A 115 -11.18 14.66 10.38
N CYS A 116 -11.55 13.95 11.44
CA CYS A 116 -12.97 13.84 11.85
C CYS A 116 -13.48 15.03 12.66
N LYS A 117 -12.60 15.71 13.39
CA LYS A 117 -12.96 16.80 14.29
C LYS A 117 -12.71 18.18 13.71
N THR A 118 -12.04 18.28 12.59
CA THR A 118 -11.68 19.55 11.94
C THR A 118 -12.09 19.52 10.47
N ASP A 119 -12.15 20.71 9.87
CA ASP A 119 -12.36 20.86 8.42
C ASP A 119 -11.04 20.94 7.65
N ILE A 120 -9.92 20.58 8.29
CA ILE A 120 -8.59 20.56 7.65
C ILE A 120 -8.58 19.47 6.58
N PRO A 121 -8.16 19.78 5.35
CA PRO A 121 -8.04 18.79 4.30
C PRO A 121 -7.15 17.60 4.70
N PRO A 122 -7.56 16.35 4.43
CA PRO A 122 -6.82 15.15 4.86
C PRO A 122 -5.34 15.16 4.50
N PHE A 123 -4.98 15.63 3.29
CA PHE A 123 -3.59 15.64 2.86
C PHE A 123 -2.70 16.53 3.71
N ILE A 124 -3.23 17.65 4.27
CA ILE A 124 -2.48 18.54 5.18
C ILE A 124 -2.20 17.84 6.50
N VAL A 125 -3.21 17.19 7.07
CA VAL A 125 -3.07 16.44 8.33
C VAL A 125 -2.03 15.32 8.18
N THR A 126 -2.14 14.54 7.11
CA THR A 126 -1.25 13.39 6.89
C THR A 126 0.17 13.81 6.47
N LEU A 127 0.32 14.95 5.78
CA LEU A 127 1.63 15.57 5.52
C LEU A 127 2.31 16.03 6.81
N ALA A 128 1.55 16.63 7.72
CA ALA A 128 2.09 17.04 9.01
C ALA A 128 2.54 15.83 9.83
N SER A 129 1.69 14.79 9.95
CA SER A 129 2.03 13.55 10.67
C SER A 129 3.16 12.77 10.00
N MET A 130 3.31 12.83 8.68
CA MET A 130 4.47 12.31 7.95
C MET A 130 5.77 12.91 8.47
N ASN A 131 5.84 14.25 8.55
CA ASN A 131 7.03 14.94 9.03
C ASN A 131 7.28 14.69 10.53
N ILE A 132 6.22 14.62 11.35
CA ILE A 132 6.33 14.30 12.77
C ILE A 132 6.88 12.87 12.95
N ALA A 133 6.31 11.87 12.28
CA ALA A 133 6.76 10.49 12.37
C ALA A 133 8.22 10.33 11.89
N LYS A 134 8.59 11.00 10.78
CA LYS A 134 9.96 11.01 10.28
C LYS A 134 10.92 11.68 11.25
N GLY A 135 10.54 12.83 11.81
CA GLY A 135 11.32 13.54 12.82
C GLY A 135 11.57 12.67 14.06
N ILE A 136 10.55 12.00 14.59
CA ILE A 136 10.68 11.09 15.73
C ILE A 136 11.64 9.94 15.38
N ALA A 137 11.50 9.32 14.21
CA ALA A 137 12.39 8.24 13.78
C ALA A 137 13.85 8.70 13.71
N LEU A 138 14.12 9.86 13.12
CA LEU A 138 15.48 10.43 13.01
C LEU A 138 16.06 10.82 14.37
N VAL A 139 15.29 11.46 15.24
CA VAL A 139 15.75 11.84 16.60
C VAL A 139 16.06 10.60 17.43
N TYR A 140 15.16 9.59 17.40
CA TYR A 140 15.33 8.36 18.15
C TYR A 140 16.58 7.57 17.69
N THR A 141 16.82 7.50 16.38
CA THR A 141 17.94 6.74 15.80
C THR A 141 19.22 7.55 15.63
N GLN A 142 19.19 8.86 15.90
CA GLN A 142 20.26 9.80 15.54
C GLN A 142 20.67 9.70 14.06
N GLY A 143 19.70 9.38 13.19
CA GLY A 143 19.90 9.19 11.75
C GLY A 143 20.60 7.89 11.35
N ALA A 144 21.00 7.02 12.29
CA ALA A 144 21.71 5.79 12.02
C ALA A 144 20.74 4.56 12.03
N PRO A 145 20.98 3.52 11.20
CA PRO A 145 20.21 2.29 11.25
C PRO A 145 20.43 1.53 12.56
N ILE A 146 19.35 1.02 13.17
CA ILE A 146 19.38 0.16 14.35
C ILE A 146 19.36 -1.30 13.89
N ARG A 147 20.48 -2.02 14.01
CA ARG A 147 20.61 -3.40 13.54
C ARG A 147 19.95 -4.39 14.52
N CYS A 148 19.31 -5.42 13.96
CA CYS A 148 18.83 -6.57 14.68
C CYS A 148 19.05 -7.83 13.84
N MET A 149 19.67 -8.85 14.45
CA MET A 149 20.15 -10.02 13.72
C MET A 149 19.56 -11.35 14.25
N THR A 150 18.58 -11.30 15.16
CA THR A 150 17.94 -12.52 15.67
C THR A 150 17.10 -13.22 14.60
N ASP A 151 16.99 -14.53 14.67
CA ASP A 151 16.24 -15.30 13.68
C ASP A 151 14.73 -15.02 13.78
N ALA A 152 14.20 -14.79 14.99
CA ALA A 152 12.83 -14.39 15.20
C ALA A 152 12.52 -13.03 14.54
N PHE A 153 13.44 -12.07 14.63
CA PHE A 153 13.30 -10.77 13.97
C PHE A 153 13.30 -10.88 12.43
N LYS A 154 14.13 -11.75 11.87
CA LYS A 154 14.24 -11.96 10.42
C LYS A 154 13.01 -12.63 9.82
N PHE A 155 12.27 -13.43 10.61
CA PHE A 155 11.22 -14.30 10.09
C PHE A 155 10.10 -13.58 9.32
N PRO A 156 9.50 -12.45 9.79
CA PRO A 156 8.41 -11.78 9.07
C PRO A 156 8.80 -11.25 7.68
N GLY A 157 10.05 -10.81 7.49
CA GLY A 157 10.51 -10.15 6.24
C GLY A 157 11.41 -10.99 5.36
N ALA A 158 12.20 -11.91 5.94
CA ALA A 158 13.18 -12.72 5.23
C ALA A 158 12.99 -14.24 5.42
N GLY A 159 12.07 -14.65 6.30
CA GLY A 159 11.77 -16.06 6.56
C GLY A 159 11.03 -16.75 5.42
N TYR A 160 10.93 -18.07 5.55
CA TYR A 160 10.22 -18.96 4.63
C TYR A 160 9.34 -19.95 5.38
N VAL A 161 8.20 -20.28 4.78
CA VAL A 161 7.35 -21.41 5.17
C VAL A 161 7.33 -22.38 3.99
N GLY A 162 8.10 -23.46 4.07
CA GLY A 162 8.39 -24.29 2.91
C GLY A 162 9.11 -23.50 1.81
N PRO A 163 8.67 -23.55 0.54
CA PRO A 163 9.27 -22.79 -0.55
C PRO A 163 8.81 -21.33 -0.63
N VAL A 164 7.79 -20.92 0.15
CA VAL A 164 7.14 -19.61 0.04
C VAL A 164 7.72 -18.63 1.04
N PRO A 165 8.15 -17.42 0.61
CA PRO A 165 8.60 -16.37 1.53
C PRO A 165 7.47 -15.90 2.46
N THR A 166 7.77 -15.73 3.75
CA THR A 166 6.80 -15.27 4.76
C THR A 166 6.08 -13.96 4.38
N PRO A 167 6.76 -12.92 3.81
CA PRO A 167 6.06 -11.71 3.37
C PRO A 167 4.95 -11.96 2.36
N VAL A 168 5.11 -12.95 1.49
CA VAL A 168 4.09 -13.29 0.47
C VAL A 168 2.85 -13.89 1.13
N ILE A 169 3.04 -14.72 2.14
CA ILE A 169 1.93 -15.31 2.91
C ILE A 169 1.17 -14.20 3.65
N LEU A 170 1.90 -13.30 4.34
CA LEU A 170 1.31 -12.15 5.02
C LEU A 170 0.56 -11.22 4.04
N MET A 171 1.15 -11.02 2.86
CA MET A 171 0.54 -10.24 1.77
C MET A 171 -0.82 -10.81 1.36
N LEU A 172 -0.91 -12.12 1.16
CA LEU A 172 -2.16 -12.79 0.79
C LEU A 172 -3.20 -12.71 1.91
N ILE A 173 -2.80 -12.91 3.16
CA ILE A 173 -3.70 -12.81 4.32
C ILE A 173 -4.29 -11.40 4.40
N VAL A 174 -3.45 -10.37 4.35
CA VAL A 174 -3.89 -8.97 4.42
C VAL A 174 -4.80 -8.62 3.24
N PHE A 175 -4.45 -9.07 2.04
CA PHE A 175 -5.29 -8.85 0.85
C PHE A 175 -6.68 -9.47 1.00
N VAL A 176 -6.76 -10.71 1.48
CA VAL A 176 -8.05 -11.39 1.71
C VAL A 176 -8.89 -10.65 2.76
N ILE A 177 -8.27 -10.23 3.88
CA ILE A 177 -8.94 -9.45 4.92
C ILE A 177 -9.47 -8.13 4.34
N ALA A 178 -8.65 -7.37 3.61
CA ALA A 178 -9.06 -6.12 2.98
C ALA A 178 -10.18 -6.33 1.95
N ALA A 179 -10.08 -7.39 1.14
CA ALA A 179 -11.10 -7.74 0.16
C ALA A 179 -12.44 -8.10 0.82
N LEU A 180 -12.43 -8.84 1.92
CA LEU A 180 -13.63 -9.12 2.72
C LEU A 180 -14.18 -7.84 3.36
N MET A 181 -13.34 -6.99 3.92
CA MET A 181 -13.75 -5.71 4.53
C MET A 181 -14.47 -4.83 3.50
N ILE A 182 -13.88 -4.61 2.33
CA ILE A 182 -14.46 -3.73 1.30
C ILE A 182 -15.71 -4.34 0.67
N ASN A 183 -15.66 -5.64 0.30
CA ASN A 183 -16.69 -6.22 -0.57
C ASN A 183 -17.85 -6.86 0.21
N ARG A 184 -17.65 -7.24 1.48
CA ARG A 184 -18.62 -8.05 2.23
C ARG A 184 -19.17 -7.39 3.50
N THR A 185 -18.52 -6.34 4.03
CA THR A 185 -18.94 -5.73 5.29
C THR A 185 -19.80 -4.47 5.10
N GLN A 186 -20.48 -4.05 6.16
CA GLN A 186 -21.17 -2.76 6.23
C GLN A 186 -20.17 -1.61 6.06
N LEU A 187 -18.98 -1.73 6.66
CA LEU A 187 -17.93 -0.70 6.56
C LEU A 187 -17.59 -0.42 5.10
N GLY A 188 -17.40 -1.46 4.27
CA GLY A 188 -17.13 -1.29 2.85
C GLY A 188 -18.23 -0.49 2.14
N ARG A 189 -19.50 -0.83 2.37
CA ARG A 189 -20.63 -0.08 1.80
C ARG A 189 -20.64 1.37 2.25
N HIS A 190 -20.36 1.61 3.52
CA HIS A 190 -20.28 2.98 4.07
C HIS A 190 -19.10 3.77 3.48
N ILE A 191 -17.93 3.12 3.22
CA ILE A 191 -16.79 3.76 2.55
C ILE A 191 -17.19 4.29 1.17
N TYR A 192 -17.86 3.47 0.34
CA TYR A 192 -18.32 3.91 -0.98
C TYR A 192 -19.40 5.00 -0.89
N ALA A 193 -20.35 4.89 0.05
CA ALA A 193 -21.40 5.86 0.24
C ALA A 193 -20.84 7.23 0.65
N VAL A 194 -19.93 7.26 1.63
CA VAL A 194 -19.27 8.49 2.12
C VAL A 194 -18.42 9.12 1.01
N GLY A 195 -17.65 8.30 0.27
CA GLY A 195 -16.81 8.77 -0.83
C GLY A 195 -17.59 9.30 -2.02
N GLY A 196 -18.80 8.77 -2.26
CA GLY A 196 -19.68 9.26 -3.32
C GLY A 196 -20.34 10.61 -2.98
N ASN A 197 -20.87 10.74 -1.79
CA ASN A 197 -21.40 11.99 -1.24
C ASN A 197 -21.52 11.92 0.29
N ALA A 198 -20.59 12.56 0.98
CA ALA A 198 -20.55 12.53 2.44
C ALA A 198 -21.79 13.16 3.11
N GLN A 199 -22.39 14.19 2.50
CA GLN A 199 -23.59 14.83 3.05
C GLN A 199 -24.82 13.91 2.89
N ALA A 200 -25.02 13.34 1.70
CA ALA A 200 -26.09 12.37 1.48
C ALA A 200 -25.94 11.12 2.38
N ALA A 201 -24.72 10.61 2.56
CA ALA A 201 -24.44 9.53 3.48
C ALA A 201 -24.81 9.88 4.94
N LYS A 202 -24.48 11.09 5.39
CA LYS A 202 -24.85 11.59 6.72
C LYS A 202 -26.38 11.67 6.89
N PHE A 203 -27.10 12.19 5.90
CA PHE A 203 -28.57 12.24 5.94
C PHE A 203 -29.20 10.84 5.92
N SER A 204 -28.53 9.84 5.34
CA SER A 204 -28.95 8.44 5.38
C SER A 204 -28.58 7.71 6.67
N GLY A 205 -28.11 8.44 7.71
CA GLY A 205 -27.79 7.87 9.03
C GLY A 205 -26.40 7.26 9.14
N ILE A 206 -25.53 7.41 8.14
CA ILE A 206 -24.15 6.90 8.19
C ILE A 206 -23.30 7.88 9.02
N ASN A 207 -22.62 7.35 10.05
CA ASN A 207 -21.65 8.14 10.83
C ASN A 207 -20.34 8.30 10.03
N VAL A 208 -20.26 9.40 9.26
CA VAL A 208 -19.13 9.73 8.39
C VAL A 208 -17.81 9.79 9.16
N SER A 209 -17.80 10.42 10.35
CA SER A 209 -16.61 10.53 11.20
C SER A 209 -16.10 9.17 11.65
N LYS A 210 -17.00 8.26 12.07
CA LYS A 210 -16.61 6.91 12.47
C LYS A 210 -16.00 6.12 11.30
N VAL A 211 -16.56 6.26 10.10
CA VAL A 211 -16.02 5.60 8.89
C VAL A 211 -14.62 6.10 8.57
N LYS A 212 -14.42 7.43 8.55
CA LYS A 212 -13.09 8.03 8.32
C LYS A 212 -12.10 7.57 9.38
N PHE A 213 -12.45 7.67 10.67
CA PHE A 213 -11.58 7.25 11.78
C PHE A 213 -11.11 5.81 11.63
N ILE A 214 -12.02 4.86 11.35
CA ILE A 214 -11.68 3.44 11.19
C ILE A 214 -10.72 3.24 10.01
N VAL A 215 -10.95 3.92 8.88
CA VAL A 215 -10.14 3.75 7.66
C VAL A 215 -8.72 4.28 7.86
N TYR A 216 -8.55 5.47 8.44
CA TYR A 216 -7.21 6.00 8.73
C TYR A 216 -6.47 5.16 9.77
N THR A 217 -7.17 4.69 10.82
CA THR A 217 -6.59 3.76 11.81
C THR A 217 -6.13 2.45 11.15
N TYR A 218 -6.97 1.86 10.30
CA TYR A 218 -6.60 0.66 9.54
C TYR A 218 -5.36 0.90 8.67
N THR A 219 -5.31 2.03 7.97
CA THR A 219 -4.16 2.38 7.12
C THR A 219 -2.88 2.52 7.93
N GLY A 220 -2.95 3.13 9.10
CA GLY A 220 -1.83 3.20 10.04
C GLY A 220 -1.37 1.83 10.54
N ILE A 221 -2.31 0.92 10.87
CA ILE A 221 -1.99 -0.47 11.24
C ILE A 221 -1.25 -1.17 10.09
N MET A 222 -1.71 -1.02 8.86
CA MET A 222 -1.06 -1.61 7.68
C MET A 222 0.35 -1.06 7.48
N ALA A 223 0.56 0.24 7.72
CA ALA A 223 1.89 0.85 7.68
C ALA A 223 2.80 0.32 8.81
N GLY A 224 2.26 0.07 10.01
CA GLY A 224 2.99 -0.57 11.11
C GLY A 224 3.44 -1.99 10.77
N ILE A 225 2.54 -2.81 10.20
CA ILE A 225 2.87 -4.17 9.71
C ILE A 225 3.93 -4.10 8.60
N ALA A 226 3.79 -3.17 7.66
CA ALA A 226 4.79 -2.95 6.61
C ALA A 226 6.15 -2.59 7.21
N GLY A 227 6.19 -1.76 8.25
CA GLY A 227 7.40 -1.39 8.98
C GLY A 227 8.12 -2.59 9.60
N VAL A 228 7.38 -3.51 10.25
CA VAL A 228 7.92 -4.77 10.77
C VAL A 228 8.54 -5.59 9.64
N VAL A 229 7.81 -5.79 8.53
CA VAL A 229 8.28 -6.62 7.41
C VAL A 229 9.50 -6.00 6.72
N VAL A 230 9.52 -4.67 6.53
CA VAL A 230 10.65 -3.97 5.92
C VAL A 230 11.89 -4.01 6.79
N ALA A 231 11.76 -3.71 8.10
CA ALA A 231 12.87 -3.75 9.05
C ALA A 231 13.44 -5.18 9.17
N SER A 232 12.57 -6.18 9.25
CA SER A 232 12.93 -7.60 9.25
C SER A 232 13.70 -8.01 7.99
N ARG A 233 13.28 -7.55 6.81
CA ARG A 233 13.95 -7.82 5.53
C ARG A 233 15.33 -7.16 5.43
N LEU A 234 15.47 -5.95 5.98
CA LEU A 234 16.72 -5.18 5.97
C LEU A 234 17.64 -5.55 7.14
N TYR A 235 17.21 -6.44 8.05
CA TYR A 235 17.91 -6.76 9.30
C TYR A 235 18.22 -5.53 10.16
N SER A 236 17.43 -4.49 10.00
CA SER A 236 17.60 -3.21 10.70
C SER A 236 16.38 -2.32 10.60
N GLY A 237 16.10 -1.55 11.66
CA GLY A 237 15.23 -0.40 11.61
C GLY A 237 15.99 0.79 11.01
N GLN A 238 15.55 1.28 9.87
CA GLN A 238 16.17 2.42 9.18
C GLN A 238 15.23 3.62 9.16
N PRO A 239 15.66 4.81 9.61
CA PRO A 239 14.80 5.99 9.68
C PRO A 239 14.40 6.55 8.29
N THR A 240 15.03 6.06 7.22
CA THR A 240 14.72 6.41 5.83
C THR A 240 14.01 5.29 5.06
N ALA A 241 13.76 4.14 5.71
CA ALA A 241 13.02 3.06 5.10
C ALA A 241 11.57 3.51 4.85
N GLY A 242 11.10 3.35 3.64
CA GLY A 242 9.73 3.77 3.28
C GLY A 242 9.62 5.15 2.66
N ASP A 243 10.73 5.87 2.47
CA ASP A 243 10.72 7.13 1.71
C ASP A 243 10.17 6.87 0.30
N GLY A 244 9.08 7.57 -0.07
CA GLY A 244 8.37 7.40 -1.34
C GLY A 244 7.40 6.22 -1.41
N ALA A 245 7.26 5.41 -0.35
CA ALA A 245 6.33 4.28 -0.33
C ALA A 245 4.86 4.73 -0.43
N GLU A 246 4.53 5.92 0.08
CA GLU A 246 3.22 6.54 -0.11
C GLU A 246 2.92 6.80 -1.58
N MET A 247 3.91 7.24 -2.36
CA MET A 247 3.76 7.47 -3.79
C MET A 247 3.55 6.15 -4.55
N ASP A 248 4.32 5.12 -4.22
CA ASP A 248 4.16 3.78 -4.82
C ASP A 248 2.78 3.20 -4.50
N ALA A 249 2.26 3.39 -3.28
CA ALA A 249 0.94 2.93 -2.89
C ALA A 249 -0.17 3.70 -3.62
N ILE A 250 -0.09 5.03 -3.71
CA ILE A 250 -1.04 5.86 -4.48
C ILE A 250 -1.02 5.44 -5.94
N ALA A 251 0.17 5.33 -6.55
CA ALA A 251 0.32 4.90 -7.94
C ALA A 251 -0.35 3.54 -8.18
N ALA A 252 -0.09 2.56 -7.33
CA ALA A 252 -0.68 1.24 -7.43
C ALA A 252 -2.21 1.27 -7.36
N VAL A 253 -2.77 2.07 -6.46
CA VAL A 253 -4.22 2.21 -6.28
C VAL A 253 -4.88 2.90 -7.46
N VAL A 254 -4.28 3.97 -7.99
CA VAL A 254 -4.82 4.74 -9.12
C VAL A 254 -4.67 3.95 -10.43
N VAL A 255 -3.49 3.39 -10.70
CA VAL A 255 -3.27 2.47 -11.84
C VAL A 255 -4.23 1.28 -11.75
N GLY A 256 -4.51 0.79 -10.53
CA GLY A 256 -5.51 -0.24 -10.26
C GLY A 256 -6.96 0.17 -10.52
N GLY A 257 -7.21 1.43 -10.93
CA GLY A 257 -8.53 1.94 -11.36
C GLY A 257 -9.40 2.46 -10.23
N THR A 258 -8.83 2.78 -9.06
CA THR A 258 -9.54 3.54 -8.02
C THR A 258 -9.50 5.02 -8.35
N SER A 259 -10.66 5.67 -8.35
CA SER A 259 -10.77 7.08 -8.71
C SER A 259 -10.31 8.02 -7.61
N MET A 260 -9.47 8.99 -7.94
CA MET A 260 -9.03 10.05 -7.04
C MET A 260 -10.18 10.99 -6.61
N SER A 261 -11.28 11.03 -7.37
CA SER A 261 -12.48 11.80 -7.00
C SER A 261 -13.30 11.13 -5.89
N GLY A 262 -12.94 9.94 -5.42
CA GLY A 262 -13.68 9.17 -4.42
C GLY A 262 -14.88 8.40 -4.99
N GLY A 263 -15.57 7.65 -4.11
CA GLY A 263 -16.80 6.93 -4.40
C GLY A 263 -16.69 5.72 -5.32
N SER A 264 -15.53 5.47 -5.93
CA SER A 264 -15.33 4.33 -6.83
C SER A 264 -13.91 3.77 -6.76
N GLY A 265 -13.79 2.46 -6.81
CA GLY A 265 -12.53 1.73 -6.74
C GLY A 265 -12.76 0.25 -6.55
N ARG A 266 -11.70 -0.56 -6.66
CA ARG A 266 -11.76 -2.02 -6.51
C ARG A 266 -10.46 -2.54 -5.93
N ILE A 267 -10.54 -3.25 -4.81
CA ILE A 267 -9.36 -3.84 -4.16
C ILE A 267 -8.64 -4.86 -5.07
N GLY A 268 -9.38 -5.56 -5.94
CA GLY A 268 -8.78 -6.45 -6.93
C GLY A 268 -7.95 -5.73 -7.99
N GLY A 269 -8.38 -4.53 -8.41
CA GLY A 269 -7.60 -3.66 -9.28
C GLY A 269 -6.32 -3.17 -8.58
N THR A 270 -6.41 -2.82 -7.31
CA THR A 270 -5.25 -2.46 -6.49
C THR A 270 -4.17 -3.55 -6.47
N LEU A 271 -4.55 -4.83 -6.35
CA LEU A 271 -3.59 -5.93 -6.41
C LEU A 271 -2.81 -5.93 -7.73
N ILE A 272 -3.52 -5.76 -8.86
CA ILE A 272 -2.88 -5.70 -10.18
C ILE A 272 -1.99 -4.45 -10.27
N GLY A 273 -2.45 -3.30 -9.77
CA GLY A 273 -1.67 -2.07 -9.74
C GLY A 273 -0.38 -2.22 -8.91
N VAL A 274 -0.43 -2.87 -7.75
CA VAL A 274 0.78 -3.19 -6.96
C VAL A 274 1.74 -4.06 -7.75
N LEU A 275 1.25 -5.06 -8.47
CA LEU A 275 2.10 -5.89 -9.32
C LEU A 275 2.72 -5.09 -10.47
N ILE A 276 1.99 -4.16 -11.08
CA ILE A 276 2.52 -3.26 -12.13
C ILE A 276 3.67 -2.42 -11.58
N ILE A 277 3.47 -1.73 -10.45
CA ILE A 277 4.52 -0.91 -9.84
C ILE A 277 5.72 -1.78 -9.44
N GLY A 278 5.48 -2.98 -8.91
CA GLY A 278 6.54 -3.90 -8.53
C GLY A 278 7.35 -4.45 -9.70
N VAL A 279 6.67 -4.81 -10.78
CA VAL A 279 7.35 -5.25 -12.03
C VAL A 279 8.11 -4.09 -12.66
N LEU A 280 7.56 -2.87 -12.62
CA LEU A 280 8.25 -1.66 -13.07
C LEU A 280 9.55 -1.42 -12.28
N ASN A 281 9.47 -1.40 -10.95
CA ASN A 281 10.63 -1.20 -10.08
C ASN A 281 11.69 -2.30 -10.29
N ASN A 282 11.26 -3.56 -10.38
CA ASN A 282 12.16 -4.68 -10.63
C ASN A 282 12.80 -4.59 -12.03
N GLY A 283 12.02 -4.27 -13.05
CA GLY A 283 12.51 -4.10 -14.41
C GLY A 283 13.58 -3.00 -14.52
N LEU A 284 13.32 -1.83 -13.92
CA LEU A 284 14.27 -0.72 -13.89
C LEU A 284 15.58 -1.13 -13.17
N ASN A 285 15.48 -1.87 -12.07
CA ASN A 285 16.65 -2.41 -11.36
C ASN A 285 17.44 -3.40 -12.22
N LEU A 286 16.76 -4.35 -12.90
CA LEU A 286 17.41 -5.33 -13.77
C LEU A 286 18.07 -4.69 -15.00
N MET A 287 17.53 -3.56 -15.47
CA MET A 287 18.12 -2.76 -16.55
C MET A 287 19.29 -1.88 -16.07
N GLY A 288 19.59 -1.87 -14.76
CA GLY A 288 20.66 -1.04 -14.19
C GLY A 288 20.34 0.45 -14.15
N VAL A 289 19.04 0.82 -14.18
CA VAL A 289 18.63 2.22 -14.11
C VAL A 289 18.90 2.76 -12.70
N ASP A 290 19.61 3.87 -12.62
CA ASP A 290 19.92 4.54 -11.35
C ASP A 290 18.65 4.92 -10.58
N SER A 291 18.70 4.80 -9.26
CA SER A 291 17.54 5.04 -8.37
C SER A 291 16.94 6.44 -8.54
N ASN A 292 17.75 7.45 -8.88
CA ASN A 292 17.25 8.81 -9.08
C ASN A 292 16.36 8.91 -10.34
N TRP A 293 16.71 8.19 -11.41
CA TRP A 293 15.88 8.09 -12.60
C TRP A 293 14.56 7.36 -12.33
N GLN A 294 14.56 6.41 -11.39
CA GLN A 294 13.34 5.71 -11.02
C GLN A 294 12.29 6.65 -10.42
N TYR A 295 12.69 7.68 -9.65
CA TYR A 295 11.74 8.71 -9.17
C TYR A 295 11.06 9.46 -10.32
N ILE A 296 11.81 9.79 -11.37
CA ILE A 296 11.25 10.47 -12.57
C ILE A 296 10.23 9.56 -13.26
N VAL A 297 10.61 8.30 -13.50
CA VAL A 297 9.72 7.33 -14.16
C VAL A 297 8.43 7.11 -13.34
N LYS A 298 8.56 6.94 -12.02
CA LYS A 298 7.39 6.80 -11.11
C LYS A 298 6.48 8.03 -11.18
N GLY A 299 7.06 9.23 -11.12
CA GLY A 299 6.29 10.48 -11.23
C GLY A 299 5.49 10.56 -12.53
N LEU A 300 6.11 10.18 -13.66
CA LEU A 300 5.43 10.14 -14.96
C LEU A 300 4.30 9.08 -14.99
N VAL A 301 4.53 7.90 -14.42
CA VAL A 301 3.50 6.84 -14.33
C VAL A 301 2.31 7.31 -13.50
N ILE A 302 2.55 7.96 -12.36
CA ILE A 302 1.48 8.52 -11.52
C ILE A 302 0.69 9.57 -12.29
N LEU A 303 1.38 10.53 -12.95
CA LEU A 303 0.75 11.59 -13.72
C LEU A 303 -0.13 11.03 -14.85
N LEU A 304 0.39 10.05 -15.60
CA LEU A 304 -0.37 9.38 -16.66
C LEU A 304 -1.60 8.65 -16.12
N ALA A 305 -1.46 7.93 -14.99
CA ALA A 305 -2.57 7.22 -14.37
C ALA A 305 -3.68 8.18 -13.92
N VAL A 306 -3.32 9.27 -13.25
CA VAL A 306 -4.27 10.31 -12.81
C VAL A 306 -4.91 11.01 -14.02
N TYR A 307 -4.14 11.28 -15.08
CA TYR A 307 -4.67 11.90 -16.30
C TYR A 307 -5.70 11.00 -17.00
N VAL A 308 -5.42 9.70 -17.08
CA VAL A 308 -6.37 8.72 -17.64
C VAL A 308 -7.65 8.65 -16.79
N ASP A 309 -7.53 8.65 -15.45
CA ASP A 309 -8.68 8.68 -14.53
C ASP A 309 -9.51 9.97 -14.75
N PHE A 310 -8.85 11.13 -14.83
CA PHE A 310 -9.50 12.41 -15.10
C PHE A 310 -10.32 12.40 -16.40
N ILE A 311 -9.74 11.92 -17.52
CA ILE A 311 -10.46 11.83 -18.81
C ILE A 311 -11.66 10.88 -18.69
N ARG A 312 -11.49 9.75 -18.02
CA ARG A 312 -12.55 8.76 -17.82
C ARG A 312 -13.71 9.35 -17.02
N ASN A 313 -13.42 10.07 -15.93
CA ASN A 313 -14.43 10.70 -15.08
C ASN A 313 -15.17 11.83 -15.83
N LYS A 314 -14.44 12.65 -16.60
CA LYS A 314 -15.03 13.69 -17.44
C LYS A 314 -16.01 13.12 -18.49
N LYS A 315 -15.68 11.98 -19.11
CA LYS A 315 -16.58 11.29 -20.06
C LYS A 315 -17.79 10.65 -19.37
N ALA A 316 -17.69 10.30 -18.09
CA ALA A 316 -18.77 9.71 -17.31
C ALA A 316 -19.70 10.77 -16.66
N GLY A 317 -19.48 12.06 -16.90
CA GLY A 317 -20.29 13.16 -16.35
C GLY A 317 -20.12 13.33 -14.83
N ARG A 318 -18.96 12.95 -14.31
CA ARG A 318 -18.61 13.07 -12.87
C ARG A 318 -17.55 14.14 -12.66
#